data_5f0975f835ccb330f40e4d97a7e1a7d2
#
_entry.id   5f0975f835ccb330f40e4d97a7e1a7d2
#
_cell.length_a   1.000
_cell.length_b   1.000
_cell.length_c   1.000
_cell.angle_alpha   90.00
_cell.angle_beta   90.00
_cell.angle_gamma   90.00
#
_symmetry.space_group_name_H-M   'P 1'
#
loop_
_entity.id
_entity.type
_entity.pdbx_description
1 polymer ?
#
loop_
_entity_poly.entity_id
_entity_poly.type
_entity_poly.pdbx_seq_one_letter_code
_entity_poly.pdbx_strand_id
1 'polypeptide(L)'
;LVIRRQRQMCIRDSSGAVWSGPMAFDEAHVKPTDIKYASIYDSFTITVLMQLEDLGFCEKGKGGAFVSDGNLIAGTGKLPFNTDGGGLCNNHPANRGGLTKVIEAVRQLRGEAHPNVQVQNCDLALAHGTGGSLGTRHGSATVIMERE
;
A
#
# COMPACT_ATOMS: atom_id res chain seq x y z
N LEU A 1 -27.72 3.15 -17.20
CA LEU A 1 -27.50 2.41 -15.93
C LEU A 1 -26.04 2.03 -15.71
N VAL A 2 -25.31 1.66 -16.78
CA VAL A 2 -23.86 1.33 -16.72
C VAL A 2 -23.04 2.59 -16.39
N ILE A 3 -23.40 3.73 -16.90
CA ILE A 3 -22.75 5.03 -16.67
C ILE A 3 -22.85 5.47 -15.19
N ARG A 4 -23.94 5.13 -14.49
CA ARG A 4 -24.08 5.41 -13.06
C ARG A 4 -23.13 4.58 -12.19
N ARG A 5 -22.85 3.33 -12.57
CA ARG A 5 -21.85 2.49 -11.84
C ARG A 5 -20.44 3.00 -12.04
N GLN A 6 -20.07 3.40 -13.24
CA GLN A 6 -18.78 4.04 -13.49
C GLN A 6 -18.64 5.38 -12.74
N ARG A 7 -19.68 6.22 -12.70
CA ARG A 7 -19.68 7.45 -11.89
C ARG A 7 -19.55 7.17 -10.39
N GLN A 8 -20.16 6.11 -9.87
CA GLN A 8 -20.00 5.74 -8.46
C GLN A 8 -18.58 5.25 -8.14
N MET A 9 -17.91 4.58 -9.06
CA MET A 9 -16.49 4.21 -8.91
C MET A 9 -15.56 5.43 -8.93
N CYS A 10 -15.91 6.46 -9.69
CA CYS A 10 -15.11 7.70 -9.80
C CYS A 10 -15.44 8.75 -8.73
N ILE A 11 -16.53 8.61 -7.99
CA ILE A 11 -17.02 9.61 -7.02
C ILE A 11 -16.71 9.19 -5.57
N ARG A 12 -16.34 7.93 -5.33
CA ARG A 12 -15.95 7.49 -3.99
C ARG A 12 -14.46 7.72 -3.79
N ASP A 13 -14.15 8.69 -2.97
CA ASP A 13 -12.81 9.13 -2.59
C ASP A 13 -12.09 8.15 -1.68
N SER A 14 -12.71 7.02 -1.32
CA SER A 14 -12.18 6.09 -0.34
C SER A 14 -12.30 4.63 -0.77
N SER A 15 -11.29 3.85 -0.43
CA SER A 15 -11.25 2.38 -0.55
C SER A 15 -11.59 1.72 0.79
N GLY A 16 -11.61 0.38 0.83
CA GLY A 16 -11.75 -0.36 2.08
C GLY A 16 -10.59 -0.16 3.06
N ALA A 17 -9.48 0.44 2.61
CA ALA A 17 -8.34 0.78 3.45
C ALA A 17 -8.68 1.75 4.59
N VAL A 18 -9.71 2.58 4.39
CA VAL A 18 -10.21 3.52 5.42
C VAL A 18 -10.70 2.81 6.70
N TRP A 19 -11.03 1.52 6.61
CA TRP A 19 -11.39 0.70 7.77
C TRP A 19 -10.26 -0.25 8.18
N SER A 20 -9.67 -0.97 7.22
CA SER A 20 -8.63 -1.96 7.53
C SER A 20 -7.31 -1.33 7.99
N GLY A 21 -7.00 -0.13 7.54
CA GLY A 21 -5.81 0.61 7.96
C GLY A 21 -5.84 0.97 9.45
N PRO A 22 -6.79 1.81 9.90
CA PRO A 22 -6.91 2.17 11.31
C PRO A 22 -6.98 0.96 12.25
N MET A 23 -7.75 -0.08 11.89
CA MET A 23 -7.82 -1.30 12.69
C MET A 23 -6.45 -1.96 12.85
N ALA A 24 -5.68 -2.10 11.78
CA ALA A 24 -4.35 -2.71 11.83
C ALA A 24 -3.37 -1.86 12.63
N PHE A 25 -3.39 -0.55 12.50
CA PHE A 25 -2.55 0.37 13.25
C PHE A 25 -2.88 0.36 14.75
N ASP A 26 -4.17 0.35 15.09
CA ASP A 26 -4.62 0.27 16.50
C ASP A 26 -4.24 -1.07 17.13
N GLU A 27 -4.38 -2.17 16.40
CA GLU A 27 -4.05 -3.52 16.87
C GLU A 27 -2.53 -3.71 17.06
N ALA A 28 -1.73 -3.12 16.18
CA ALA A 28 -0.26 -3.14 16.28
C ALA A 28 0.30 -2.07 17.24
N HIS A 29 -0.52 -1.16 17.74
CA HIS A 29 -0.12 -0.01 18.59
C HIS A 29 0.95 0.89 17.95
N VAL A 30 0.90 1.08 16.63
CA VAL A 30 1.85 1.90 15.87
C VAL A 30 1.12 2.95 15.02
N LYS A 31 1.86 3.91 14.50
CA LYS A 31 1.34 4.98 13.63
C LYS A 31 1.82 4.80 12.19
N PRO A 32 1.11 5.35 11.20
CA PRO A 32 1.59 5.35 9.81
C PRO A 32 3.02 5.92 9.64
N THR A 33 3.41 6.87 10.48
CA THR A 33 4.76 7.47 10.48
C THR A 33 5.87 6.53 10.94
N ASP A 34 5.54 5.45 11.62
CA ASP A 34 6.51 4.48 12.14
C ASP A 34 6.89 3.44 11.07
N ILE A 35 6.07 3.30 10.04
CA ILE A 35 6.28 2.34 8.94
C ILE A 35 7.52 2.74 8.12
N LYS A 36 8.45 1.80 7.95
CA LYS A 36 9.68 1.98 7.17
C LYS A 36 9.56 1.51 5.72
N TYR A 37 8.63 0.61 5.46
CA TYR A 37 8.39 0.06 4.13
C TYR A 37 6.90 -0.23 3.92
N ALA A 38 6.36 0.14 2.78
CA ALA A 38 4.99 -0.15 2.40
C ALA A 38 4.90 -0.96 1.11
N SER A 39 4.24 -2.10 1.17
CA SER A 39 3.89 -2.92 0.00
C SER A 39 2.38 -2.92 -0.18
N ILE A 40 1.90 -2.14 -1.14
CA ILE A 40 0.47 -1.89 -1.35
C ILE A 40 0.07 -2.34 -2.75
N TYR A 41 -1.08 -3.01 -2.87
CA TYR A 41 -1.57 -3.50 -4.15
C TYR A 41 -1.95 -2.35 -5.09
N ASP A 42 -1.25 -2.26 -6.20
CA ASP A 42 -1.24 -1.18 -7.17
C ASP A 42 -1.90 -1.60 -8.49
N SER A 43 -3.19 -1.86 -8.47
CA SER A 43 -3.94 -2.20 -9.70
C SER A 43 -3.99 -1.06 -10.72
N PHE A 44 -3.91 0.19 -10.26
CA PHE A 44 -3.80 1.42 -11.05
C PHE A 44 -3.04 2.46 -10.22
N THR A 45 -2.39 3.41 -10.87
CA THR A 45 -1.67 4.50 -10.18
C THR A 45 -2.56 5.31 -9.25
N ILE A 46 -3.79 5.62 -9.68
CA ILE A 46 -4.76 6.35 -8.85
C ILE A 46 -5.18 5.57 -7.60
N THR A 47 -5.25 4.24 -7.66
CA THR A 47 -5.59 3.45 -6.47
C THR A 47 -4.49 3.49 -5.42
N VAL A 48 -3.22 3.63 -5.82
CA VAL A 48 -2.11 3.84 -4.88
C VAL A 48 -2.30 5.14 -4.11
N LEU A 49 -2.58 6.25 -4.80
CA LEU A 49 -2.80 7.55 -4.15
C LEU A 49 -3.94 7.47 -3.14
N MET A 50 -5.09 6.90 -3.55
CA MET A 50 -6.24 6.73 -2.67
C MET A 50 -5.91 5.87 -1.44
N GLN A 51 -5.19 4.77 -1.62
CA GLN A 51 -4.81 3.88 -0.51
C GLN A 51 -3.82 4.54 0.44
N LEU A 52 -2.86 5.33 -0.04
CA LEU A 52 -1.94 6.08 0.81
C LEU A 52 -2.68 7.09 1.69
N GLU A 53 -3.67 7.77 1.14
CA GLU A 53 -4.55 8.67 1.88
C GLU A 53 -5.43 7.91 2.89
N ASP A 54 -6.06 6.82 2.45
CA ASP A 54 -6.99 6.03 3.27
C ASP A 54 -6.28 5.28 4.41
N LEU A 55 -5.03 4.88 4.21
CA LEU A 55 -4.17 4.28 5.23
C LEU A 55 -3.58 5.31 6.21
N GLY A 56 -3.75 6.60 5.93
CA GLY A 56 -3.32 7.67 6.81
C GLY A 56 -1.84 8.09 6.67
N PHE A 57 -1.17 7.72 5.57
CA PHE A 57 0.19 8.21 5.29
C PHE A 57 0.21 9.70 4.93
N CYS A 58 -0.88 10.21 4.41
CA CYS A 58 -1.09 11.63 4.14
C CYS A 58 -2.57 12.00 4.26
N GLU A 59 -2.85 13.29 4.35
CA GLU A 59 -4.22 13.80 4.39
C GLU A 59 -4.95 13.55 3.06
N LYS A 60 -6.25 13.42 3.14
CA LYS A 60 -7.12 13.26 1.96
C LYS A 60 -6.96 14.41 0.97
N GLY A 61 -6.75 14.06 -0.29
CA GLY A 61 -6.47 15.04 -1.36
C GLY A 61 -5.00 15.50 -1.43
N LYS A 62 -4.11 14.98 -0.58
CA LYS A 62 -2.68 15.31 -0.57
C LYS A 62 -1.78 14.21 -1.12
N GLY A 63 -2.34 13.10 -1.58
CA GLY A 63 -1.60 11.96 -2.12
C GLY A 63 -0.63 12.35 -3.23
N GLY A 64 -1.05 13.21 -4.17
CA GLY A 64 -0.17 13.69 -5.24
C GLY A 64 1.07 14.43 -4.73
N ALA A 65 0.92 15.31 -3.75
CA ALA A 65 2.04 15.99 -3.12
C ALA A 65 2.92 15.04 -2.29
N PHE A 66 2.29 14.05 -1.65
CA PHE A 66 3.00 13.06 -0.84
C PHE A 66 3.94 12.18 -1.67
N VAL A 67 3.54 11.79 -2.89
CA VAL A 67 4.35 10.92 -3.75
C VAL A 67 5.39 11.68 -4.59
N SER A 68 5.34 13.01 -4.59
CA SER A 68 6.31 13.83 -5.33
C SER A 68 7.72 13.74 -4.75
N ASP A 69 8.69 14.24 -5.48
CA ASP A 69 10.11 14.37 -5.08
C ASP A 69 10.78 13.04 -4.65
N GLY A 70 10.28 11.93 -5.22
CA GLY A 70 10.87 10.61 -4.99
C GLY A 70 10.55 10.02 -3.61
N ASN A 71 9.51 10.50 -2.93
CA ASN A 71 9.18 10.08 -1.56
C ASN A 71 8.94 8.57 -1.41
N LEU A 72 8.56 7.87 -2.49
CA LEU A 72 8.34 6.43 -2.50
C LEU A 72 9.55 5.60 -2.97
N ILE A 73 10.66 6.22 -3.32
CA ILE A 73 11.85 5.55 -3.87
C ILE A 73 12.72 5.01 -2.73
N ALA A 74 13.07 3.73 -2.79
CA ALA A 74 13.99 3.11 -1.84
C ALA A 74 15.35 3.82 -1.83
N GLY A 75 15.87 4.12 -0.64
CA GLY A 75 17.13 4.84 -0.44
C GLY A 75 17.05 6.37 -0.57
N THR A 76 15.95 6.90 -1.11
CA THR A 76 15.75 8.35 -1.29
C THR A 76 14.56 8.87 -0.49
N GLY A 77 13.44 8.18 -0.60
CA GLY A 77 12.16 8.62 -0.03
C GLY A 77 11.99 8.25 1.44
N LYS A 78 10.99 8.85 2.06
CA LYS A 78 10.63 8.58 3.47
C LYS A 78 9.81 7.31 3.63
N LEU A 79 9.08 6.89 2.56
CA LEU A 79 8.27 5.69 2.54
C LEU A 79 8.62 4.85 1.31
N PRO A 80 9.70 4.06 1.35
CA PRO A 80 10.01 3.08 0.30
C PRO A 80 8.80 2.19 0.00
N PHE A 81 8.50 2.01 -1.29
CA PHE A 81 7.22 1.47 -1.73
C PHE A 81 7.41 0.45 -2.86
N ASN A 82 6.72 -0.69 -2.77
CA ASN A 82 6.64 -1.70 -3.84
C ASN A 82 7.97 -1.99 -4.54
N THR A 83 9.00 -2.30 -3.79
CA THR A 83 10.38 -2.52 -4.28
C THR A 83 10.52 -3.73 -5.21
N ASP A 84 9.53 -4.63 -5.22
CA ASP A 84 9.40 -5.74 -6.16
C ASP A 84 8.88 -5.32 -7.56
N GLY A 85 8.59 -4.05 -7.76
CA GLY A 85 7.96 -3.51 -8.99
C GLY A 85 6.44 -3.49 -8.92
N GLY A 86 5.85 -4.03 -7.86
CA GLY A 86 4.41 -4.04 -7.66
C GLY A 86 3.61 -4.81 -8.71
N GLY A 87 2.31 -4.66 -8.71
CA GLY A 87 1.40 -5.25 -9.68
C GLY A 87 1.49 -4.60 -11.07
N LEU A 88 1.85 -3.32 -11.13
CA LEU A 88 1.91 -2.58 -12.39
C LEU A 88 3.13 -2.96 -13.26
N CYS A 89 4.26 -3.30 -12.64
CA CYS A 89 5.50 -3.54 -13.38
C CYS A 89 5.92 -5.01 -13.41
N ASN A 90 5.60 -5.79 -12.38
CA ASN A 90 6.17 -7.14 -12.25
C ASN A 90 5.14 -8.21 -11.90
N ASN A 91 4.21 -7.96 -11.00
CA ASN A 91 3.56 -9.04 -10.28
C ASN A 91 2.05 -8.83 -10.11
N HIS A 92 1.31 -9.17 -11.16
CA HIS A 92 -0.15 -9.11 -11.14
C HIS A 92 -0.80 -10.48 -11.44
N PRO A 93 -0.66 -11.47 -10.55
CA PRO A 93 -1.20 -12.82 -10.74
C PRO A 93 -2.70 -12.90 -10.35
N ALA A 94 -3.51 -11.91 -10.67
CA ALA A 94 -4.93 -11.82 -10.33
C ALA A 94 -5.18 -12.00 -8.81
N ASN A 95 -5.89 -13.06 -8.41
CA ASN A 95 -6.30 -13.28 -7.01
C ASN A 95 -5.12 -13.44 -6.00
N ARG A 96 -3.90 -13.61 -6.47
CA ARG A 96 -2.72 -13.83 -5.62
C ARG A 96 -1.90 -12.55 -5.38
N GLY A 97 -2.29 -11.44 -6.02
CA GLY A 97 -1.55 -10.18 -5.95
C GLY A 97 -1.37 -9.61 -4.53
N GLY A 98 -2.32 -9.88 -3.62
CA GLY A 98 -2.20 -9.48 -2.22
C GLY A 98 -1.08 -10.22 -1.47
N LEU A 99 -0.88 -11.51 -1.73
CA LEU A 99 0.16 -12.29 -1.05
C LEU A 99 1.58 -11.87 -1.46
N THR A 100 1.77 -11.42 -2.70
CA THR A 100 3.07 -10.91 -3.15
C THR A 100 3.51 -9.69 -2.35
N LYS A 101 2.58 -8.90 -1.86
CA LYS A 101 2.85 -7.75 -0.99
C LYS A 101 3.43 -8.19 0.36
N VAL A 102 2.88 -9.25 0.93
CA VAL A 102 3.40 -9.84 2.18
C VAL A 102 4.81 -10.42 1.95
N ILE A 103 5.04 -11.13 0.85
CA ILE A 103 6.33 -11.73 0.53
C ILE A 103 7.43 -10.67 0.46
N GLU A 104 7.20 -9.58 -0.26
CA GLU A 104 8.20 -8.52 -0.38
C GLU A 104 8.42 -7.78 0.95
N ALA A 105 7.37 -7.53 1.72
CA ALA A 105 7.51 -6.94 3.03
C ALA A 105 8.36 -7.82 3.98
N VAL A 106 8.15 -9.14 3.97
CA VAL A 106 8.97 -10.08 4.73
C VAL A 106 10.43 -10.06 4.26
N ARG A 107 10.69 -10.01 2.94
CA ARG A 107 12.07 -9.89 2.42
C ARG A 107 12.76 -8.62 2.90
N GLN A 108 12.06 -7.50 2.90
CA GLN A 108 12.59 -6.23 3.40
C GLN A 108 12.94 -6.31 4.89
N LEU A 109 12.04 -6.86 5.71
CA LEU A 109 12.26 -7.04 7.14
C LEU A 109 13.45 -7.96 7.44
N ARG A 110 13.64 -9.03 6.66
CA ARG A 110 14.74 -9.98 6.82
C ARG A 110 16.07 -9.52 6.24
N GLY A 111 16.08 -8.42 5.46
CA GLY A 111 17.27 -8.01 4.74
C GLY A 111 17.59 -8.89 3.52
N GLU A 112 16.59 -9.59 2.99
CA GLU A 112 16.70 -10.54 1.86
C GLU A 112 16.20 -9.94 0.54
N ALA A 113 15.85 -8.66 0.51
CA ALA A 113 15.47 -7.97 -0.72
C ALA A 113 16.71 -7.73 -1.60
N HIS A 114 16.48 -7.41 -2.88
CA HIS A 114 17.59 -7.12 -3.77
C HIS A 114 18.41 -5.93 -3.23
N PRO A 115 19.75 -6.01 -3.22
CA PRO A 115 20.62 -4.99 -2.58
C PRO A 115 20.34 -3.55 -3.01
N ASN A 116 19.98 -3.33 -4.28
CA ASN A 116 19.71 -1.99 -4.81
C ASN A 116 18.43 -1.35 -4.29
N VAL A 117 17.53 -2.14 -3.69
CA VAL A 117 16.21 -1.70 -3.22
C VAL A 117 15.95 -2.11 -1.78
N GLN A 118 16.94 -2.71 -1.11
CA GLN A 118 16.86 -3.05 0.30
C GLN A 118 16.73 -1.78 1.15
N VAL A 119 15.67 -1.70 1.94
CA VAL A 119 15.44 -0.60 2.89
C VAL A 119 16.35 -0.81 4.09
N GLN A 120 17.14 0.21 4.40
CA GLN A 120 18.03 0.19 5.57
C GLN A 120 17.22 0.31 6.87
N ASN A 121 17.61 -0.49 7.86
CA ASN A 121 16.95 -0.50 9.19
C ASN A 121 15.42 -0.69 9.08
N CYS A 122 14.98 -1.56 8.18
CA CYS A 122 13.57 -1.92 8.04
C CYS A 122 13.18 -2.83 9.19
N ASP A 123 12.60 -2.26 10.22
CA ASP A 123 12.09 -2.95 11.41
C ASP A 123 10.57 -3.09 11.39
N LEU A 124 9.86 -2.22 10.69
CA LEU A 124 8.40 -2.21 10.61
C LEU A 124 7.93 -2.03 9.17
N ALA A 125 7.15 -2.97 8.67
CA ALA A 125 6.62 -2.98 7.31
C ALA A 125 5.10 -3.15 7.28
N LEU A 126 4.46 -2.51 6.30
CA LEU A 126 3.04 -2.66 6.02
C LEU A 126 2.84 -3.38 4.69
N ALA A 127 1.97 -4.38 4.69
CA ALA A 127 1.42 -4.97 3.47
C ALA A 127 -0.08 -4.70 3.39
N HIS A 128 -0.55 -4.24 2.23
CA HIS A 128 -1.96 -3.95 2.01
C HIS A 128 -2.43 -4.51 0.67
N GLY A 129 -3.55 -5.23 0.72
CA GLY A 129 -4.25 -5.76 -0.44
C GLY A 129 -5.66 -5.22 -0.54
N THR A 130 -6.08 -4.91 -1.76
CA THR A 130 -7.45 -4.51 -2.07
C THR A 130 -7.97 -5.26 -3.28
N GLY A 131 -9.25 -5.59 -3.27
CA GLY A 131 -9.87 -6.33 -4.36
C GLY A 131 -11.39 -6.33 -4.27
N GLY A 132 -12.00 -7.21 -5.07
CA GLY A 132 -13.44 -7.38 -5.12
C GLY A 132 -14.14 -6.64 -6.26
N SER A 133 -15.36 -7.04 -6.57
CA SER A 133 -16.13 -6.58 -7.72
C SER A 133 -17.35 -5.72 -7.37
N LEU A 134 -17.60 -5.47 -6.09
CA LEU A 134 -18.76 -4.72 -5.60
C LEU A 134 -18.35 -3.28 -5.23
N GLY A 135 -18.71 -2.33 -6.06
CA GLY A 135 -18.49 -0.90 -5.80
C GLY A 135 -17.01 -0.50 -5.83
N THR A 136 -16.49 0.02 -4.75
CA THR A 136 -15.13 0.58 -4.61
C THR A 136 -14.09 -0.41 -4.10
N ARG A 137 -14.10 -1.67 -4.56
CA ARG A 137 -13.17 -2.71 -4.11
C ARG A 137 -13.27 -2.95 -2.60
N HIS A 138 -14.36 -3.57 -2.18
CA HIS A 138 -14.70 -3.76 -0.76
C HIS A 138 -13.80 -4.75 -0.01
N GLY A 139 -13.11 -5.66 -0.70
CA GLY A 139 -12.09 -6.49 -0.07
C GLY A 139 -10.85 -5.67 0.22
N SER A 140 -10.54 -5.47 1.48
CA SER A 140 -9.38 -4.72 1.94
C SER A 140 -8.78 -5.41 3.15
N ALA A 141 -7.49 -5.69 3.11
CA ALA A 141 -6.74 -6.29 4.20
C ALA A 141 -5.42 -5.55 4.39
N THR A 142 -5.14 -5.17 5.63
CA THR A 142 -3.90 -4.52 6.03
C THR A 142 -3.21 -5.39 7.07
N VAL A 143 -1.92 -5.62 6.88
CA VAL A 143 -1.07 -6.38 7.81
C VAL A 143 0.14 -5.53 8.13
N ILE A 144 0.44 -5.37 9.41
CA ILE A 144 1.66 -4.74 9.90
C ILE A 144 2.57 -5.85 10.44
N MET A 145 3.82 -5.80 10.07
CA MET A 145 4.82 -6.83 10.42
C MET A 145 6.05 -6.16 10.99
N GLU A 146 6.59 -6.75 12.03
CA GLU A 146 7.81 -6.31 12.73
C GLU A 146 8.89 -7.36 12.58
N ARG A 147 10.15 -6.91 12.55
CA ARG A 147 11.33 -7.78 12.63
C ARG A 147 11.66 -8.03 14.09
N GLU A 148 11.73 -9.30 14.48
CA GLU A 148 12.27 -9.74 15.78
C GLU A 148 13.79 -9.55 15.89
#